data_e33ee6c97255957d1e916f32e211e998
#
_entry.id   e33ee6c97255957d1e916f32e211e998
#
_cell.length_a   1.000
_cell.length_b   1.000
_cell.length_c   1.000
_cell.angle_alpha   90.00
_cell.angle_beta   90.00
_cell.angle_gamma   90.00
#
_symmetry.space_group_name_H-M   'P 1'
#
loop_
_entity.id
_entity.type
_entity.pdbx_description
1 polymer ?
#
loop_
_entity_poly.entity_id
_entity_poly.type
_entity_poly.pdbx_seq_one_letter_code
_entity_poly.pdbx_strand_id
1 'polypeptide(L)'
;MLAFIRVAKIIRTGEVFTMNKQQYQKLEDYMLECMSDSAHDKEHVYRVLYNALEIAKTEQNIDYDILIASCLLHDIGRKEQFDNPELCHAMVGGDKAYKFLLQSGFGEEYGEQVRQCIWSHRYRKNASPQSLEAKILFDADKIDVTGAIGIARTLFYKGQVSEPLYSIDSEGNVSSGEDDPEPSFFQEYKYKLESIYSRFYTAQGEKMAKQRQEAAISFYNNLLHEVKSSYQNGKIELKDNICE
;
A
#
# COMPACT_ATOMS: atom_id res chain seq x y z
N MET A 1 29.98 2.64 -1.03
CA MET A 1 30.46 2.26 0.32
C MET A 1 29.50 2.86 1.32
N LEU A 2 28.39 2.14 1.64
CA LEU A 2 27.34 2.58 2.56
C LEU A 2 27.80 2.30 3.99
N ALA A 3 27.95 3.37 4.77
CA ALA A 3 28.27 3.28 6.18
C ALA A 3 27.04 2.79 6.94
N PHE A 4 27.07 1.54 7.43
CA PHE A 4 26.07 1.01 8.35
C PHE A 4 26.23 1.66 9.72
N ILE A 5 25.31 2.53 10.10
CA ILE A 5 25.21 3.03 11.46
C ILE A 5 24.54 1.93 12.29
N ARG A 6 25.33 1.32 13.19
CA ARG A 6 24.84 0.38 14.21
C ARG A 6 24.04 1.15 15.26
N VAL A 7 22.74 0.92 15.34
CA VAL A 7 21.95 1.26 16.53
C VAL A 7 21.69 -0.05 17.27
N ALA A 8 22.38 -0.25 18.38
CA ALA A 8 22.21 -1.42 19.23
C ALA A 8 21.11 -1.15 20.28
N LYS A 9 20.11 -2.03 20.37
CA LYS A 9 19.09 -2.00 21.42
C LYS A 9 19.39 -3.07 22.47
N ILE A 10 19.46 -2.68 23.73
CA ILE A 10 19.66 -3.61 24.86
C ILE A 10 18.30 -4.19 25.26
N ILE A 11 18.10 -5.46 25.05
CA ILE A 11 16.96 -6.22 25.57
C ILE A 11 17.31 -6.76 26.96
N ARG A 12 16.34 -6.94 27.85
CA ARG A 12 16.48 -7.36 29.27
C ARG A 12 17.31 -8.64 29.53
N THR A 13 17.75 -9.33 28.49
CA THR A 13 18.62 -10.53 28.57
C THR A 13 20.06 -10.28 28.15
N GLY A 14 20.46 -9.03 27.83
CA GLY A 14 21.83 -8.70 27.45
C GLY A 14 22.27 -9.08 26.05
N GLU A 15 21.41 -9.65 25.22
CA GLU A 15 21.69 -9.93 23.79
C GLU A 15 21.15 -8.80 22.91
N VAL A 16 22.05 -8.25 22.09
CA VAL A 16 21.71 -7.26 21.04
C VAL A 16 21.39 -8.04 19.77
N PHE A 17 20.10 -8.19 19.48
CA PHE A 17 19.69 -8.73 18.18
C PHE A 17 19.86 -7.62 17.13
N THR A 18 20.63 -7.88 16.09
CA THR A 18 20.67 -7.08 14.87
C THR A 18 20.61 -8.03 13.70
N MET A 19 19.61 -7.86 12.83
CA MET A 19 19.45 -8.66 11.61
C MET A 19 20.76 -8.61 10.80
N ASN A 20 21.35 -9.76 10.57
CA ASN A 20 22.51 -9.87 9.69
C ASN A 20 22.09 -10.02 8.23
N LYS A 21 23.05 -9.85 7.32
CA LYS A 21 22.80 -9.94 5.88
C LYS A 21 22.17 -11.29 5.46
N GLN A 22 22.55 -12.38 6.11
CA GLN A 22 22.07 -13.72 5.80
C GLN A 22 20.59 -13.88 6.20
N GLN A 23 20.21 -13.31 7.36
CA GLN A 23 18.82 -13.27 7.82
C GLN A 23 17.95 -12.41 6.89
N TYR A 24 18.44 -11.22 6.53
CA TYR A 24 17.75 -10.36 5.55
C TYR A 24 17.53 -11.11 4.22
N GLN A 25 18.57 -11.72 3.66
CA GLN A 25 18.46 -12.45 2.39
C GLN A 25 17.44 -13.58 2.46
N LYS A 26 17.37 -14.28 3.59
CA LYS A 26 16.39 -15.36 3.79
C LYS A 26 14.95 -14.85 3.78
N LEU A 27 14.70 -13.68 4.39
CA LEU A 27 13.38 -13.03 4.37
C LEU A 27 13.01 -12.56 2.96
N GLU A 28 13.97 -11.93 2.29
CA GLU A 28 13.82 -11.45 0.91
C GLU A 28 13.54 -12.58 -0.07
N ASP A 29 14.31 -13.68 -0.02
CA ASP A 29 14.11 -14.84 -0.86
C ASP A 29 12.72 -15.45 -0.67
N TYR A 30 12.25 -15.55 0.57
CA TYR A 30 10.90 -16.04 0.86
C TYR A 30 9.80 -15.09 0.36
N MET A 31 9.97 -13.79 0.51
CA MET A 31 9.07 -12.79 -0.07
C MET A 31 9.00 -12.96 -1.59
N LEU A 32 10.15 -13.05 -2.26
CA LEU A 32 10.23 -13.21 -3.71
C LEU A 32 9.58 -14.52 -4.19
N GLU A 33 9.73 -15.62 -3.44
CA GLU A 33 9.05 -16.89 -3.71
C GLU A 33 7.53 -16.75 -3.64
N CYS A 34 7.02 -16.08 -2.58
CA CYS A 34 5.58 -15.86 -2.40
C CYS A 34 4.97 -14.90 -3.44
N MET A 35 5.80 -14.03 -4.03
CA MET A 35 5.38 -12.99 -4.99
C MET A 35 5.89 -13.28 -6.42
N SER A 36 6.08 -14.53 -6.76
CA SER A 36 6.66 -14.94 -8.05
C SER A 36 5.71 -14.84 -9.24
N ASP A 37 4.42 -14.60 -9.02
CA ASP A 37 3.46 -14.40 -10.10
C ASP A 37 3.34 -12.91 -10.50
N SER A 38 2.98 -12.66 -11.77
CA SER A 38 2.90 -11.33 -12.36
C SER A 38 1.81 -10.42 -11.77
N ALA A 39 0.91 -10.96 -10.94
CA ALA A 39 -0.16 -10.21 -10.29
C ALA A 39 0.32 -9.43 -9.05
N HIS A 40 1.54 -9.72 -8.56
CA HIS A 40 2.08 -9.17 -7.33
C HIS A 40 3.24 -8.22 -7.61
N ASP A 41 3.08 -6.97 -7.18
CA ASP A 41 4.06 -5.90 -7.32
C ASP A 41 5.13 -6.01 -6.21
N LYS A 42 6.16 -6.86 -6.42
CA LYS A 42 7.30 -6.94 -5.49
C LYS A 42 7.98 -5.58 -5.25
N GLU A 43 7.95 -4.71 -6.24
CA GLU A 43 8.51 -3.37 -6.11
C GLU A 43 7.70 -2.52 -5.10
N HIS A 44 6.41 -2.83 -4.90
CA HIS A 44 5.63 -2.27 -3.80
C HIS A 44 6.24 -2.60 -2.44
N VAL A 45 6.62 -3.85 -2.21
CA VAL A 45 7.23 -4.28 -0.96
C VAL A 45 8.51 -3.50 -0.66
N TYR A 46 9.36 -3.31 -1.67
CA TYR A 46 10.57 -2.49 -1.50
C TYR A 46 10.27 -1.01 -1.25
N ARG A 47 9.28 -0.43 -1.94
CA ARG A 47 8.87 0.96 -1.68
C ARG A 47 8.30 1.12 -0.27
N VAL A 48 7.51 0.16 0.21
CA VAL A 48 7.01 0.13 1.59
C VAL A 48 8.17 0.05 2.58
N LEU A 49 9.11 -0.86 2.39
CA LEU A 49 10.30 -0.96 3.23
C LEU A 49 11.10 0.35 3.27
N TYR A 50 11.34 0.97 2.14
CA TYR A 50 12.14 2.21 2.09
C TYR A 50 11.38 3.41 2.69
N ASN A 51 10.06 3.52 2.47
CA ASN A 51 9.23 4.50 3.15
C ASN A 51 9.22 4.29 4.68
N ALA A 52 9.13 3.03 5.13
CA ALA A 52 9.17 2.68 6.55
C ALA A 52 10.50 3.08 7.20
N LEU A 53 11.62 2.81 6.53
CA LEU A 53 12.94 3.23 7.00
C LEU A 53 13.08 4.76 7.05
N GLU A 54 12.48 5.49 6.12
CA GLU A 54 12.48 6.96 6.15
C GLU A 54 11.64 7.51 7.31
N ILE A 55 10.48 6.93 7.59
CA ILE A 55 9.66 7.29 8.75
C ILE A 55 10.43 6.97 10.04
N ALA A 56 11.03 5.79 10.14
CA ALA A 56 11.74 5.33 11.33
C ALA A 56 12.89 6.24 11.78
N LYS A 57 13.50 7.02 10.86
CA LYS A 57 14.55 7.99 11.19
C LYS A 57 14.09 9.09 12.16
N THR A 58 12.80 9.38 12.19
CA THR A 58 12.23 10.44 13.04
C THR A 58 11.66 9.92 14.35
N GLU A 59 11.63 8.61 14.53
CA GLU A 59 11.07 7.94 15.69
C GLU A 59 12.17 7.40 16.63
N GLN A 60 11.82 7.19 17.89
CA GLN A 60 12.75 6.66 18.89
C GLN A 60 12.34 5.24 19.31
N ASN A 61 13.30 4.44 19.76
CA ASN A 61 13.07 3.09 20.25
C ASN A 61 12.45 2.13 19.23
N ILE A 62 12.83 2.24 17.98
CA ILE A 62 12.42 1.33 16.91
C ILE A 62 13.20 0.02 16.99
N ASP A 63 12.50 -1.08 16.88
CA ASP A 63 13.08 -2.38 16.55
C ASP A 63 13.15 -2.54 15.03
N TYR A 64 14.33 -2.24 14.46
CA TYR A 64 14.55 -2.29 13.02
C TYR A 64 14.45 -3.71 12.48
N ASP A 65 14.75 -4.74 13.26
CA ASP A 65 14.67 -6.13 12.81
C ASP A 65 13.20 -6.54 12.62
N ILE A 66 12.33 -6.18 13.59
CA ILE A 66 10.88 -6.37 13.45
C ILE A 66 10.32 -5.56 12.31
N LEU A 67 10.71 -4.28 12.18
CA LEU A 67 10.21 -3.40 11.12
C LEU A 67 10.56 -3.93 9.74
N ILE A 68 11.83 -4.29 9.51
CA ILE A 68 12.31 -4.80 8.21
C ILE A 68 11.61 -6.12 7.86
N ALA A 69 11.54 -7.05 8.80
CA ALA A 69 10.86 -8.33 8.56
C ALA A 69 9.37 -8.14 8.25
N SER A 70 8.71 -7.27 9.02
CA SER A 70 7.29 -6.97 8.81
C SER A 70 7.04 -6.32 7.45
N CYS A 71 7.89 -5.38 7.01
CA CYS A 71 7.79 -4.77 5.69
C CYS A 71 8.01 -5.78 4.56
N LEU A 72 9.02 -6.65 4.65
CA LEU A 72 9.27 -7.65 3.62
C LEU A 72 8.14 -8.66 3.52
N LEU A 73 7.52 -9.03 4.63
CA LEU A 73 6.56 -10.14 4.68
C LEU A 73 5.08 -9.70 4.71
N HIS A 74 4.77 -8.39 4.68
CA HIS A 74 3.39 -7.93 4.92
C HIS A 74 2.38 -8.43 3.89
N ASP A 75 2.78 -8.60 2.65
CA ASP A 75 1.90 -8.94 1.53
C ASP A 75 2.04 -10.38 1.01
N ILE A 76 2.79 -11.27 1.69
CA ILE A 76 3.00 -12.67 1.26
C ILE A 76 1.73 -13.55 1.26
N GLY A 77 0.62 -13.04 1.74
CA GLY A 77 -0.72 -13.66 1.71
C GLY A 77 -1.61 -13.23 0.55
N ARG A 78 -1.09 -12.42 -0.39
CA ARG A 78 -1.88 -11.86 -1.50
C ARG A 78 -2.37 -12.93 -2.47
N LYS A 79 -1.54 -13.93 -2.74
CA LYS A 79 -1.91 -15.02 -3.64
C LYS A 79 -3.14 -15.76 -3.13
N GLU A 80 -3.17 -16.10 -1.85
CA GLU A 80 -4.29 -16.80 -1.25
C GLU A 80 -5.58 -15.95 -1.29
N GLN A 81 -5.48 -14.64 -1.10
CA GLN A 81 -6.65 -13.75 -1.26
C GLN A 81 -7.09 -13.65 -2.72
N PHE A 82 -6.17 -13.68 -3.68
CA PHE A 82 -6.51 -13.66 -5.09
C PHE A 82 -7.27 -14.96 -5.49
N ASP A 83 -6.77 -16.09 -5.02
CA ASP A 83 -7.40 -17.41 -5.27
C ASP A 83 -8.76 -17.56 -4.52
N ASN A 84 -8.89 -16.92 -3.35
CA ASN A 84 -10.13 -16.87 -2.56
C ASN A 84 -10.35 -15.48 -1.94
N PRO A 85 -11.20 -14.61 -2.56
CA PRO A 85 -11.44 -13.23 -2.11
C PRO A 85 -12.03 -13.08 -0.68
N GLU A 86 -12.57 -14.15 -0.09
CA GLU A 86 -13.06 -14.13 1.30
C GLU A 86 -11.92 -14.11 2.32
N LEU A 87 -10.73 -14.55 1.92
CA LEU A 87 -9.55 -14.54 2.78
C LEU A 87 -8.99 -13.12 2.94
N CYS A 88 -8.49 -12.83 4.14
CA CYS A 88 -7.77 -11.60 4.40
C CYS A 88 -6.26 -11.84 4.25
N HIS A 89 -5.63 -11.25 3.22
CA HIS A 89 -4.19 -11.45 2.99
C HIS A 89 -3.32 -11.07 4.18
N ALA A 90 -3.71 -10.06 4.97
CA ALA A 90 -2.97 -9.69 6.17
C ALA A 90 -2.97 -10.79 7.23
N MET A 91 -4.12 -11.44 7.45
CA MET A 91 -4.22 -12.56 8.40
C MET A 91 -3.44 -13.77 7.90
N VAL A 92 -3.68 -14.17 6.65
CA VAL A 92 -2.98 -15.30 6.02
C VAL A 92 -1.47 -15.03 5.97
N GLY A 93 -1.07 -13.83 5.53
CA GLY A 93 0.33 -13.42 5.44
C GLY A 93 1.04 -13.41 6.79
N GLY A 94 0.39 -12.90 7.84
CA GLY A 94 0.93 -12.91 9.19
C GLY A 94 1.16 -14.33 9.73
N ASP A 95 0.21 -15.24 9.51
CA ASP A 95 0.34 -16.65 9.91
C ASP A 95 1.42 -17.39 9.10
N LYS A 96 1.55 -17.10 7.81
CA LYS A 96 2.65 -17.62 6.96
C LYS A 96 4.00 -17.09 7.44
N ALA A 97 4.10 -15.80 7.71
CA ALA A 97 5.32 -15.16 8.21
C ALA A 97 5.77 -15.78 9.54
N TYR A 98 4.85 -15.93 10.48
CA TYR A 98 5.14 -16.55 11.78
C TYR A 98 5.71 -17.95 11.62
N LYS A 99 5.06 -18.82 10.85
CA LYS A 99 5.52 -20.20 10.60
C LYS A 99 6.90 -20.22 9.94
N PHE A 100 7.10 -19.39 8.93
CA PHE A 100 8.39 -19.29 8.24
C PHE A 100 9.51 -18.83 9.17
N LEU A 101 9.26 -17.82 10.00
CA LEU A 101 10.24 -17.30 10.96
C LEU A 101 10.67 -18.36 11.95
N LEU A 102 9.72 -19.13 12.55
CA LEU A 102 10.06 -20.23 13.45
C LEU A 102 10.88 -21.32 12.77
N GLN A 103 10.49 -21.75 11.57
CA GLN A 103 11.23 -22.75 10.79
C GLN A 103 12.63 -22.26 10.37
N SER A 104 12.79 -20.94 10.26
CA SER A 104 14.05 -20.29 9.93
C SER A 104 14.98 -20.06 11.12
N GLY A 105 14.54 -20.45 12.34
CA GLY A 105 15.34 -20.35 13.56
C GLY A 105 15.23 -19.00 14.25
N PHE A 106 14.24 -18.16 13.91
CA PHE A 106 13.91 -16.96 14.68
C PHE A 106 13.11 -17.35 15.94
N GLY A 107 13.22 -16.54 16.99
CA GLY A 107 12.51 -16.79 18.26
C GLY A 107 11.00 -16.62 18.13
N GLU A 108 10.25 -17.31 19.00
CA GLU A 108 8.77 -17.26 19.01
C GLU A 108 8.24 -15.84 19.26
N GLU A 109 8.81 -15.12 20.22
CA GLU A 109 8.44 -13.74 20.54
C GLU A 109 8.65 -12.80 19.36
N TYR A 110 9.76 -12.94 18.64
CA TYR A 110 10.05 -12.19 17.44
C TYR A 110 9.03 -12.48 16.34
N GLY A 111 8.75 -13.78 16.09
CA GLY A 111 7.76 -14.19 15.10
C GLY A 111 6.36 -13.65 15.39
N GLU A 112 5.96 -13.63 16.67
CA GLU A 112 4.67 -13.07 17.11
C GLU A 112 4.59 -11.56 16.89
N GLN A 113 5.64 -10.81 17.22
CA GLN A 113 5.68 -9.37 17.01
C GLN A 113 5.58 -9.00 15.52
N VAL A 114 6.30 -9.72 14.64
CA VAL A 114 6.19 -9.56 13.19
C VAL A 114 4.77 -9.89 12.71
N ARG A 115 4.18 -10.99 13.19
CA ARG A 115 2.80 -11.39 12.85
C ARG A 115 1.79 -10.29 13.19
N GLN A 116 1.89 -9.69 14.38
CA GLN A 116 1.00 -8.62 14.84
C GLN A 116 1.13 -7.35 13.98
N CYS A 117 2.35 -7.01 13.57
CA CYS A 117 2.56 -5.91 12.62
C CYS A 117 1.85 -6.18 11.29
N ILE A 118 2.01 -7.39 10.74
CA ILE A 118 1.39 -7.78 9.47
C ILE A 118 -0.14 -7.82 9.59
N TRP A 119 -0.70 -8.38 10.64
CA TRP A 119 -2.14 -8.44 10.82
C TRP A 119 -2.80 -7.06 10.84
N SER A 120 -2.12 -6.05 11.37
CA SER A 120 -2.64 -4.71 11.57
C SER A 120 -2.27 -3.70 10.48
N HIS A 121 -1.55 -4.11 9.40
CA HIS A 121 -1.13 -3.17 8.35
C HIS A 121 -2.29 -2.64 7.49
N ARG A 122 -3.46 -3.32 7.50
CA ARG A 122 -4.67 -2.87 6.80
C ARG A 122 -5.62 -2.12 7.71
N TYR A 123 -6.31 -1.11 7.15
CA TYR A 123 -7.38 -0.42 7.86
C TYR A 123 -8.57 -1.37 8.09
N ARG A 124 -8.69 -1.87 9.31
CA ARG A 124 -9.84 -2.67 9.79
C ARG A 124 -10.25 -2.16 11.18
N LYS A 125 -11.56 -2.02 11.42
CA LYS A 125 -12.10 -1.48 12.71
C LYS A 125 -11.58 -2.22 13.94
N ASN A 126 -11.23 -3.51 13.81
CA ASN A 126 -10.85 -4.38 14.92
C ASN A 126 -9.36 -4.77 14.93
N ALA A 127 -8.52 -4.19 14.07
CA ALA A 127 -7.09 -4.51 13.96
C ALA A 127 -6.26 -3.24 13.76
N SER A 128 -6.32 -2.32 14.74
CA SER A 128 -5.46 -1.13 14.72
C SER A 128 -4.03 -1.48 15.13
N PRO A 129 -3.00 -0.90 14.49
CA PRO A 129 -1.62 -1.12 14.85
C PRO A 129 -1.32 -0.61 16.26
N GLN A 130 -0.71 -1.46 17.10
CA GLN A 130 -0.43 -1.14 18.50
C GLN A 130 1.03 -0.74 18.70
N SER A 131 1.98 -1.52 18.17
CA SER A 131 3.40 -1.19 18.27
C SER A 131 3.79 -0.05 17.35
N LEU A 132 4.94 0.55 17.58
CA LEU A 132 5.45 1.62 16.72
C LEU A 132 5.84 1.10 15.34
N GLU A 133 6.43 -0.10 15.27
CA GLU A 133 6.76 -0.78 14.01
C GLU A 133 5.50 -1.07 13.19
N ALA A 134 4.41 -1.51 13.85
CA ALA A 134 3.13 -1.72 13.18
C ALA A 134 2.52 -0.42 12.63
N LYS A 135 2.63 0.68 13.36
CA LYS A 135 2.19 2.02 12.91
C LYS A 135 3.01 2.50 11.73
N ILE A 136 4.32 2.31 11.77
CA ILE A 136 5.22 2.68 10.68
C ILE A 136 4.94 1.84 9.42
N LEU A 137 4.76 0.53 9.55
CA LEU A 137 4.40 -0.33 8.43
C LEU A 137 3.06 0.09 7.81
N PHE A 138 2.05 0.35 8.65
CA PHE A 138 0.75 0.83 8.20
C PHE A 138 0.87 2.13 7.38
N ASP A 139 1.63 3.10 7.89
CA ASP A 139 1.83 4.37 7.22
C ASP A 139 2.62 4.21 5.92
N ALA A 140 3.68 3.42 5.94
CA ALA A 140 4.54 3.17 4.78
C ALA A 140 3.78 2.49 3.63
N ASP A 141 2.93 1.50 3.93
CA ASP A 141 2.05 0.87 2.95
C ASP A 141 1.04 1.89 2.38
N LYS A 142 0.45 2.70 3.26
CA LYS A 142 -0.50 3.73 2.84
C LYS A 142 0.14 4.83 1.98
N ILE A 143 1.38 5.20 2.22
CA ILE A 143 2.12 6.16 1.38
C ILE A 143 2.21 5.67 -0.07
N ASP A 144 2.30 4.36 -0.30
CA ASP A 144 2.39 3.78 -1.66
C ASP A 144 1.07 3.84 -2.45
N VAL A 145 -0.03 4.29 -1.81
CA VAL A 145 -1.30 4.63 -2.47
C VAL A 145 -1.58 6.14 -2.49
N THR A 146 -0.55 6.98 -2.27
CA THR A 146 -0.65 8.45 -2.35
C THR A 146 0.05 8.99 -3.59
N GLY A 147 -0.37 10.19 -4.04
CA GLY A 147 0.26 10.90 -5.15
C GLY A 147 0.23 10.16 -6.48
N ALA A 148 1.20 10.45 -7.34
CA ALA A 148 1.29 9.88 -8.69
C ALA A 148 1.41 8.34 -8.69
N ILE A 149 2.18 7.76 -7.76
CA ILE A 149 2.30 6.30 -7.68
C ILE A 149 0.99 5.64 -7.25
N GLY A 150 0.24 6.24 -6.33
CA GLY A 150 -1.07 5.75 -5.92
C GLY A 150 -2.07 5.74 -7.07
N ILE A 151 -2.09 6.81 -7.87
CA ILE A 151 -2.91 6.88 -9.08
C ILE A 151 -2.51 5.82 -10.09
N ALA A 152 -1.21 5.72 -10.41
CA ALA A 152 -0.72 4.76 -11.40
C ALA A 152 -1.05 3.31 -11.02
N ARG A 153 -0.87 2.94 -9.75
CA ARG A 153 -1.23 1.62 -9.22
C ARG A 153 -2.74 1.37 -9.27
N THR A 154 -3.54 2.38 -8.94
CA THR A 154 -5.00 2.26 -9.00
C THR A 154 -5.47 2.07 -10.44
N LEU A 155 -4.96 2.84 -11.40
CA LEU A 155 -5.28 2.68 -12.82
C LEU A 155 -4.86 1.31 -13.36
N PHE A 156 -3.65 0.85 -12.98
CA PHE A 156 -3.17 -0.46 -13.35
C PHE A 156 -4.10 -1.58 -12.84
N TYR A 157 -4.49 -1.51 -11.56
CA TYR A 157 -5.41 -2.46 -10.96
C TYR A 157 -6.80 -2.43 -11.64
N LYS A 158 -7.37 -1.23 -11.85
CA LYS A 158 -8.65 -1.07 -12.55
C LYS A 158 -8.61 -1.70 -13.95
N GLY A 159 -7.52 -1.51 -14.68
CA GLY A 159 -7.31 -2.17 -15.98
C GLY A 159 -7.26 -3.69 -15.89
N GLN A 160 -6.64 -4.26 -14.86
CA GLN A 160 -6.59 -5.72 -14.66
C GLN A 160 -7.97 -6.33 -14.38
N VAL A 161 -8.84 -5.63 -13.65
CA VAL A 161 -10.20 -6.09 -13.32
C VAL A 161 -11.26 -5.60 -14.31
N SER A 162 -10.83 -4.98 -15.42
CA SER A 162 -11.71 -4.45 -16.48
C SER A 162 -12.73 -3.41 -16.00
N GLU A 163 -12.40 -2.66 -14.96
CA GLU A 163 -13.21 -1.53 -14.49
C GLU A 163 -12.88 -0.25 -15.29
N PRO A 164 -13.90 0.58 -15.60
CA PRO A 164 -13.72 1.77 -16.43
C PRO A 164 -12.98 2.90 -15.71
N LEU A 165 -12.48 3.88 -16.48
CA LEU A 165 -11.91 5.11 -15.92
C LEU A 165 -12.97 5.99 -15.26
N TYR A 166 -14.17 6.09 -15.87
CA TYR A 166 -15.29 6.91 -15.43
C TYR A 166 -16.60 6.29 -15.88
N SER A 167 -17.70 6.73 -15.29
CA SER A 167 -19.06 6.36 -15.69
C SER A 167 -19.74 7.51 -16.43
N ILE A 168 -20.80 7.17 -17.19
CA ILE A 168 -21.71 8.10 -17.82
C ILE A 168 -23.04 8.05 -17.07
N ASP A 169 -23.59 9.18 -16.69
CA ASP A 169 -24.89 9.27 -16.03
C ASP A 169 -26.06 9.00 -16.99
N SER A 170 -27.28 8.94 -16.44
CA SER A 170 -28.50 8.70 -17.23
C SER A 170 -28.80 9.79 -18.27
N GLU A 171 -28.21 10.98 -18.14
CA GLU A 171 -28.33 12.09 -19.09
C GLU A 171 -27.22 12.08 -20.14
N GLY A 172 -26.32 11.13 -20.05
CA GLY A 172 -25.19 10.97 -20.96
C GLY A 172 -24.03 11.95 -20.67
N ASN A 173 -23.89 12.44 -19.43
CA ASN A 173 -22.76 13.27 -19.01
C ASN A 173 -21.72 12.43 -18.26
N VAL A 174 -20.47 12.88 -18.32
CA VAL A 174 -19.37 12.26 -17.58
C VAL A 174 -19.52 12.55 -16.10
N SER A 175 -19.67 11.48 -15.29
CA SER A 175 -19.69 11.58 -13.83
C SER A 175 -18.33 12.03 -13.26
N SER A 176 -18.37 12.64 -12.09
CA SER A 176 -17.15 12.98 -11.33
C SER A 176 -16.68 11.85 -10.40
N GLY A 177 -17.41 10.75 -10.32
CA GLY A 177 -17.11 9.63 -9.44
C GLY A 177 -17.87 9.61 -8.12
N GLU A 178 -18.51 10.71 -7.71
CA GLU A 178 -19.24 10.78 -6.42
C GLU A 178 -20.50 9.91 -6.42
N ASP A 179 -21.21 9.87 -7.54
CA ASP A 179 -22.47 9.14 -7.72
C ASP A 179 -22.38 8.09 -8.83
N ASP A 180 -21.20 7.54 -9.06
CA ASP A 180 -21.01 6.52 -10.09
C ASP A 180 -21.85 5.28 -9.78
N PRO A 181 -22.65 4.79 -10.72
CA PRO A 181 -23.49 3.60 -10.54
C PRO A 181 -22.67 2.31 -10.48
N GLU A 182 -21.45 2.33 -11.01
CA GLU A 182 -20.53 1.20 -11.09
C GLU A 182 -19.12 1.61 -10.66
N PRO A 183 -18.30 0.66 -10.18
CA PRO A 183 -16.92 0.93 -9.81
C PRO A 183 -16.12 1.50 -10.99
N SER A 184 -15.48 2.67 -10.76
CA SER A 184 -14.63 3.34 -11.73
C SER A 184 -13.37 3.88 -11.06
N PHE A 185 -12.38 4.36 -11.85
CA PHE A 185 -11.24 5.07 -11.28
C PHE A 185 -11.67 6.39 -10.62
N PHE A 186 -12.61 7.15 -11.20
CA PHE A 186 -13.10 8.38 -10.60
C PHE A 186 -13.79 8.12 -9.25
N GLN A 187 -14.57 7.04 -9.16
CA GLN A 187 -15.19 6.63 -7.90
C GLN A 187 -14.13 6.28 -6.84
N GLU A 188 -13.15 5.44 -7.19
CA GLU A 188 -12.06 5.07 -6.27
C GLU A 188 -11.25 6.30 -5.82
N TYR A 189 -11.03 7.27 -6.71
CA TYR A 189 -10.39 8.52 -6.36
C TYR A 189 -11.20 9.28 -5.30
N LYS A 190 -12.48 9.50 -5.52
CA LYS A 190 -13.36 10.26 -4.62
C LYS A 190 -13.53 9.61 -3.25
N TYR A 191 -13.78 8.30 -3.23
CA TYR A 191 -14.05 7.60 -1.97
C TYR A 191 -12.79 7.23 -1.17
N LYS A 192 -11.65 7.08 -1.81
CA LYS A 192 -10.44 6.60 -1.15
C LYS A 192 -9.24 7.52 -1.33
N LEU A 193 -8.81 7.79 -2.57
CA LEU A 193 -7.54 8.48 -2.81
C LEU A 193 -7.58 9.95 -2.37
N GLU A 194 -8.71 10.63 -2.51
CA GLU A 194 -8.89 12.02 -2.09
C GLU A 194 -8.77 12.19 -0.57
N SER A 195 -9.25 11.21 0.22
CA SER A 195 -9.33 11.30 1.68
C SER A 195 -8.18 10.63 2.43
N ILE A 196 -7.25 9.98 1.73
CA ILE A 196 -6.24 9.12 2.37
C ILE A 196 -5.21 9.89 3.20
N TYR A 197 -5.01 11.17 2.92
CA TYR A 197 -3.93 12.01 3.45
C TYR A 197 -4.05 12.40 4.93
N SER A 198 -5.17 12.12 5.58
CA SER A 198 -5.43 12.44 6.99
C SER A 198 -5.44 11.24 7.93
N ARG A 199 -5.03 10.06 7.46
CA ARG A 199 -5.18 8.81 8.22
C ARG A 199 -3.85 8.12 8.48
N PHE A 200 -2.90 8.86 9.05
CA PHE A 200 -1.57 8.37 9.40
C PHE A 200 -1.38 8.32 10.92
N TYR A 201 -0.54 7.41 11.38
CA TYR A 201 -0.20 7.25 12.79
C TYR A 201 1.05 8.03 13.19
N THR A 202 1.95 8.29 12.24
CA THR A 202 3.21 9.00 12.47
C THR A 202 3.19 10.37 11.80
N ALA A 203 3.82 11.37 12.44
CA ALA A 203 3.91 12.70 11.88
C ALA A 203 4.71 12.74 10.56
N GLN A 204 5.75 11.93 10.45
CA GLN A 204 6.56 11.84 9.23
C GLN A 204 5.80 11.15 8.10
N GLY A 205 5.03 10.09 8.38
CA GLY A 205 4.17 9.44 7.40
C GLY A 205 3.13 10.39 6.82
N GLU A 206 2.45 11.15 7.69
CA GLU A 206 1.50 12.18 7.27
C GLU A 206 2.15 13.26 6.41
N LYS A 207 3.33 13.75 6.81
CA LYS A 207 4.09 14.74 6.05
C LYS A 207 4.47 14.23 4.66
N MET A 208 5.00 13.01 4.58
CA MET A 208 5.38 12.38 3.29
C MET A 208 4.16 12.22 2.37
N ALA A 209 3.02 11.81 2.91
CA ALA A 209 1.78 11.69 2.14
C ALA A 209 1.30 13.07 1.62
N LYS A 210 1.24 14.08 2.48
CA LYS A 210 0.83 15.44 2.10
C LYS A 210 1.69 16.06 1.00
N GLN A 211 3.00 15.77 0.98
CA GLN A 211 3.90 16.23 -0.09
C GLN A 211 3.53 15.66 -1.47
N ARG A 212 2.81 14.53 -1.52
CA ARG A 212 2.37 13.86 -2.76
C ARG A 212 0.95 14.25 -3.17
N GLN A 213 0.18 14.93 -2.31
CA GLN A 213 -1.23 15.18 -2.49
C GLN A 213 -1.55 15.98 -3.75
N GLU A 214 -0.80 17.06 -3.98
CA GLU A 214 -1.03 17.96 -5.13
C GLU A 214 -0.93 17.23 -6.47
N ALA A 215 0.00 16.29 -6.61
CA ALA A 215 0.13 15.49 -7.82
C ALA A 215 -1.13 14.64 -8.10
N ALA A 216 -1.76 14.09 -7.06
CA ALA A 216 -3.00 13.32 -7.21
C ALA A 216 -4.20 14.21 -7.57
N ILE A 217 -4.34 15.35 -6.89
CA ILE A 217 -5.40 16.33 -7.15
C ILE A 217 -5.30 16.84 -8.60
N SER A 218 -4.10 17.24 -9.01
CA SER A 218 -3.84 17.78 -10.34
C SER A 218 -4.14 16.75 -11.43
N PHE A 219 -3.71 15.50 -11.24
CA PHE A 219 -3.99 14.42 -12.20
C PHE A 219 -5.49 14.18 -12.37
N TYR A 220 -6.22 14.03 -11.25
CA TYR A 220 -7.67 13.81 -11.30
C TYR A 220 -8.41 14.95 -12.00
N ASN A 221 -8.11 16.19 -11.61
CA ASN A 221 -8.78 17.37 -12.18
C ASN A 221 -8.50 17.53 -13.67
N ASN A 222 -7.26 17.29 -14.10
CA ASN A 222 -6.90 17.34 -15.54
C ASN A 222 -7.63 16.26 -16.32
N LEU A 223 -7.60 15.00 -15.85
CA LEU A 223 -8.27 13.90 -16.53
C LEU A 223 -9.79 14.13 -16.61
N LEU A 224 -10.43 14.59 -15.53
CA LEU A 224 -11.85 14.92 -15.51
C LEU A 224 -12.18 16.04 -16.51
N HIS A 225 -11.35 17.09 -16.56
CA HIS A 225 -11.53 18.20 -17.50
C HIS A 225 -11.40 17.74 -18.96
N GLU A 226 -10.38 16.98 -19.30
CA GLU A 226 -10.13 16.47 -20.65
C GLU A 226 -11.30 15.60 -21.13
N VAL A 227 -11.79 14.70 -20.30
CA VAL A 227 -12.90 13.81 -20.63
C VAL A 227 -14.20 14.61 -20.81
N LYS A 228 -14.54 15.48 -19.85
CA LYS A 228 -15.75 16.31 -19.94
C LYS A 228 -15.75 17.20 -21.17
N SER A 229 -14.63 17.86 -21.45
CA SER A 229 -14.47 18.70 -22.65
C SER A 229 -14.67 17.90 -23.94
N SER A 230 -14.07 16.72 -24.05
CA SER A 230 -14.21 15.86 -25.23
C SER A 230 -15.66 15.44 -25.47
N TYR A 231 -16.37 15.04 -24.40
CA TYR A 231 -17.79 14.66 -24.50
C TYR A 231 -18.68 15.84 -24.89
N GLN A 232 -18.50 16.99 -24.25
CA GLN A 232 -19.29 18.19 -24.51
C GLN A 232 -19.12 18.66 -25.95
N ASN A 233 -17.88 18.81 -26.38
CA ASN A 233 -17.58 19.27 -27.79
C ASN A 233 -18.03 18.21 -28.81
N GLY A 234 -17.73 16.92 -28.56
CA GLY A 234 -18.10 15.85 -29.46
C GLY A 234 -19.62 15.71 -29.66
N LYS A 235 -20.42 15.90 -28.60
CA LYS A 235 -21.89 15.88 -28.71
C LYS A 235 -22.43 17.01 -29.56
N ILE A 236 -21.84 18.22 -29.51
CA ILE A 236 -22.22 19.36 -30.32
C ILE A 236 -21.91 19.05 -31.77
N GLU A 237 -20.66 18.73 -32.07
CA GLU A 237 -20.20 18.41 -33.42
C GLU A 237 -20.99 17.24 -34.07
N LEU A 238 -21.28 16.21 -33.26
CA LEU A 238 -22.05 15.07 -33.76
C LEU A 238 -23.46 15.48 -34.17
N LYS A 239 -24.16 16.30 -33.37
CA LYS A 239 -25.50 16.81 -33.70
C LYS A 239 -25.51 17.64 -35.01
N ASP A 240 -24.45 18.40 -35.23
CA ASP A 240 -24.36 19.26 -36.43
C ASP A 240 -24.01 18.47 -37.70
N ASN A 241 -23.49 17.25 -37.56
CA ASN A 241 -23.02 16.42 -38.68
C ASN A 241 -23.88 15.17 -38.96
N ILE A 242 -24.90 14.87 -38.14
CA ILE A 242 -25.86 13.80 -38.44
C ILE A 242 -27.20 14.41 -38.88
N CYS A 243 -27.73 13.94 -40.03
CA CYS A 243 -29.07 14.28 -40.45
C CYS A 243 -30.10 13.50 -39.62
N GLU A 244 -31.25 14.12 -39.35
CA GLU A 244 -32.42 13.45 -38.75
C GLU A 244 -33.03 12.40 -39.70
#